data_3e6f0a56278cf8b8c42e3eabc9e7a694
#
_entry.id   3e6f0a56278cf8b8c42e3eabc9e7a694
#
_cell.length_a   1.000
_cell.length_b   1.000
_cell.length_c   1.000
_cell.angle_alpha   90.00
_cell.angle_beta   90.00
_cell.angle_gamma   90.00
#
_symmetry.space_group_name_H-M   'P 1'
#
loop_
_entity.id
_entity.type
_entity.pdbx_description
1 polymer ?
#
loop_
_entity_poly.entity_id
_entity_poly.type
_entity_poly.pdbx_seq_one_letter_code
_entity_poly.pdbx_strand_id
1 'polypeptide(L)'
;MARHTLLIDADDTLWENNIFFEKAIDDFITRLEHLGYTREYIRHILNETERRNIRQHGYGVRSFGRSLEETYLKLAGNSARREVVKNIEELVHELESTPPHILDGVPETLAYLAKHHRLILLTKGEPAEQAAKVERSGLQPYFEAIEIVLEKESETYGRMIEQFKIVKSHGWMVGNSPRSDINPALQSGLNAVFIPHSATWELEKSELESGTGRLLILAAFRELRSHF
;
A
#
# COMPACT_ATOMS: atom_id res chain seq x y z
N MET A 1 -30.59 1.43 -7.34
CA MET A 1 -29.58 2.18 -6.54
C MET A 1 -28.83 3.14 -7.48
N ALA A 2 -28.33 4.26 -6.97
CA ALA A 2 -27.49 5.14 -7.79
C ALA A 2 -26.16 4.44 -8.11
N ARG A 3 -25.67 4.57 -9.36
CA ARG A 3 -24.38 4.00 -9.76
C ARG A 3 -23.24 4.85 -9.21
N HIS A 4 -22.40 4.27 -8.38
CA HIS A 4 -21.20 4.92 -7.82
C HIS A 4 -19.96 4.63 -8.66
N THR A 5 -18.93 5.45 -8.51
CA THR A 5 -17.57 5.15 -8.95
C THR A 5 -16.72 4.91 -7.72
N LEU A 6 -16.15 3.72 -7.57
CA LEU A 6 -15.31 3.33 -6.47
C LEU A 6 -13.86 3.27 -6.97
N LEU A 7 -13.01 4.17 -6.47
CA LEU A 7 -11.57 4.04 -6.53
C LEU A 7 -11.16 3.10 -5.40
N ILE A 8 -10.47 2.02 -5.70
CA ILE A 8 -10.15 0.99 -4.71
C ILE A 8 -8.64 0.82 -4.66
N ASP A 9 -8.08 0.97 -3.47
CA ASP A 9 -6.68 0.67 -3.21
C ASP A 9 -6.40 -0.84 -3.28
N ALA A 10 -5.13 -1.20 -3.37
CA ALA A 10 -4.69 -2.58 -3.55
C ALA A 10 -4.01 -3.18 -2.31
N ASP A 11 -2.82 -2.67 -1.97
CA ASP A 11 -1.98 -3.23 -0.91
C ASP A 11 -2.63 -3.01 0.46
N ASP A 12 -2.79 -4.07 1.25
CA ASP A 12 -3.49 -4.10 2.55
C ASP A 12 -4.99 -3.70 2.50
N THR A 13 -5.56 -3.64 1.27
CA THR A 13 -6.99 -3.42 1.02
C THR A 13 -7.63 -4.61 0.28
N LEU A 14 -6.97 -5.12 -0.76
CA LEU A 14 -7.40 -6.28 -1.53
C LEU A 14 -6.56 -7.53 -1.23
N TRP A 15 -5.31 -7.35 -0.87
CA TRP A 15 -4.37 -8.42 -0.50
C TRP A 15 -3.39 -7.95 0.56
N GLU A 16 -2.87 -8.90 1.32
CA GLU A 16 -1.81 -8.66 2.29
C GLU A 16 -0.54 -8.17 1.61
N ASN A 17 0.06 -7.13 2.13
CA ASN A 17 1.30 -6.58 1.63
C ASN A 17 2.28 -6.28 2.77
N ASN A 18 1.97 -5.33 3.65
CA ASN A 18 2.93 -4.83 4.63
C ASN A 18 3.34 -5.86 5.68
N ILE A 19 2.51 -6.87 5.94
CA ILE A 19 2.85 -7.95 6.86
C ILE A 19 4.11 -8.72 6.43
N PHE A 20 4.35 -8.87 5.11
CA PHE A 20 5.55 -9.53 4.58
C PHE A 20 6.79 -8.66 4.77
N PHE A 21 6.67 -7.35 4.60
CA PHE A 21 7.75 -6.39 4.86
C PHE A 21 8.09 -6.34 6.36
N GLU A 22 7.08 -6.29 7.24
CA GLU A 22 7.31 -6.30 8.69
C GLU A 22 7.99 -7.57 9.17
N LYS A 23 7.62 -8.74 8.62
CA LYS A 23 8.31 -9.99 8.89
C LYS A 23 9.77 -9.93 8.42
N ALA A 24 10.01 -9.44 7.22
CA ALA A 24 11.36 -9.28 6.68
C ALA A 24 12.22 -8.32 7.54
N ILE A 25 11.62 -7.25 8.04
CA ILE A 25 12.28 -6.30 8.94
C ILE A 25 12.60 -6.98 10.29
N ASP A 26 11.68 -7.76 10.84
CA ASP A 26 11.90 -8.47 12.10
C ASP A 26 13.06 -9.48 11.99
N ASP A 27 13.07 -10.26 10.92
CA ASP A 27 14.16 -11.19 10.58
C ASP A 27 15.49 -10.46 10.37
N PHE A 28 15.48 -9.33 9.67
CA PHE A 28 16.66 -8.48 9.47
C PHE A 28 17.19 -7.95 10.79
N ILE A 29 16.36 -7.37 11.64
CA ILE A 29 16.74 -6.84 12.95
C ILE A 29 17.34 -7.96 13.82
N THR A 30 16.69 -9.13 13.87
CA THR A 30 17.17 -10.28 14.65
C THR A 30 18.57 -10.71 14.21
N ARG A 31 18.86 -10.70 12.91
CA ARG A 31 20.20 -11.02 12.38
C ARG A 31 21.27 -9.99 12.77
N LEU A 32 20.88 -8.75 13.09
CA LEU A 32 21.80 -7.67 13.45
C LEU A 32 22.00 -7.49 14.97
N GLU A 33 21.28 -8.24 15.82
CA GLU A 33 21.39 -8.14 17.29
C GLU A 33 22.83 -8.36 17.79
N HIS A 34 23.60 -9.23 17.10
CA HIS A 34 25.00 -9.48 17.42
C HIS A 34 25.92 -8.25 17.27
N LEU A 35 25.49 -7.18 16.60
CA LEU A 35 26.22 -5.93 16.46
C LEU A 35 26.14 -5.05 17.73
N GLY A 36 25.32 -5.45 18.73
CA GLY A 36 25.20 -4.75 20.00
C GLY A 36 24.25 -3.54 20.02
N TYR A 37 23.48 -3.34 18.96
CA TYR A 37 22.43 -2.31 18.90
C TYR A 37 21.08 -2.87 19.40
N THR A 38 20.22 -1.98 19.95
CA THR A 38 18.85 -2.38 20.31
C THR A 38 17.97 -2.49 19.05
N ARG A 39 16.91 -3.29 19.12
CA ARG A 39 15.95 -3.47 18.03
C ARG A 39 15.34 -2.15 17.59
N GLU A 40 14.99 -1.30 18.56
CA GLU A 40 14.41 0.03 18.33
C GLU A 40 15.38 0.94 17.58
N TYR A 41 16.67 0.89 17.91
CA TYR A 41 17.67 1.69 17.23
C TYR A 41 17.87 1.23 15.78
N ILE A 42 17.97 -0.08 15.54
CA ILE A 42 18.08 -0.63 14.18
C ILE A 42 16.85 -0.22 13.36
N ARG A 43 15.64 -0.38 13.92
CA ARG A 43 14.39 0.03 13.27
C ARG A 43 14.36 1.52 12.95
N HIS A 44 14.79 2.36 13.87
CA HIS A 44 14.87 3.81 13.65
C HIS A 44 15.78 4.16 12.47
N ILE A 45 16.99 3.60 12.42
CA ILE A 45 17.92 3.81 11.32
C ILE A 45 17.36 3.32 9.99
N LEU A 46 16.69 2.16 9.98
CA LEU A 46 16.04 1.64 8.79
C LEU A 46 14.94 2.60 8.30
N ASN A 47 14.03 3.04 9.17
CA ASN A 47 12.96 3.97 8.82
C ASN A 47 13.50 5.30 8.24
N GLU A 48 14.60 5.84 8.78
CA GLU A 48 15.25 7.02 8.21
C GLU A 48 15.82 6.75 6.82
N THR A 49 16.43 5.57 6.64
CA THR A 49 17.01 5.15 5.37
C THR A 49 15.91 4.94 4.32
N GLU A 50 14.81 4.28 4.68
CA GLU A 50 13.65 4.11 3.79
C GLU A 50 13.06 5.45 3.36
N ARG A 51 12.80 6.39 4.29
CA ARG A 51 12.28 7.73 3.95
C ARG A 51 13.19 8.47 2.96
N ARG A 52 14.51 8.32 3.09
CA ARG A 52 15.46 8.91 2.14
C ARG A 52 15.43 8.21 0.80
N ASN A 53 15.43 6.88 0.78
CA ASN A 53 15.49 6.08 -0.43
C ASN A 53 14.20 6.17 -1.24
N ILE A 54 13.04 6.24 -0.59
CA ILE A 54 11.76 6.50 -1.27
C ILE A 54 11.79 7.82 -2.05
N ARG A 55 12.35 8.88 -1.46
CA ARG A 55 12.47 10.18 -2.15
C ARG A 55 13.41 10.15 -3.34
N GLN A 56 14.42 9.29 -3.31
CA GLN A 56 15.45 9.20 -4.36
C GLN A 56 15.15 8.15 -5.43
N HIS A 57 14.55 7.04 -5.03
CA HIS A 57 14.40 5.84 -5.86
C HIS A 57 12.94 5.39 -6.01
N GLY A 58 12.00 6.04 -5.33
CA GLY A 58 10.59 5.63 -5.28
C GLY A 58 10.34 4.46 -4.33
N TYR A 59 9.11 3.97 -4.39
CA TYR A 59 8.64 2.80 -3.64
C TYR A 59 9.08 1.49 -4.30
N GLY A 60 8.80 0.36 -3.63
CA GLY A 60 8.95 -0.98 -4.15
C GLY A 60 9.98 -1.82 -3.40
N VAL A 61 9.93 -3.13 -3.65
CA VAL A 61 10.76 -4.13 -2.96
C VAL A 61 12.25 -3.85 -3.17
N ARG A 62 12.67 -3.37 -4.33
CA ARG A 62 14.08 -3.03 -4.61
C ARG A 62 14.56 -1.83 -3.80
N SER A 63 13.71 -0.80 -3.65
CA SER A 63 14.02 0.37 -2.81
C SER A 63 14.13 -0.03 -1.34
N PHE A 64 13.25 -0.93 -0.90
CA PHE A 64 13.30 -1.53 0.43
C PHE A 64 14.60 -2.34 0.64
N GLY A 65 14.96 -3.25 -0.28
CA GLY A 65 16.20 -4.02 -0.22
C GLY A 65 17.44 -3.15 -0.12
N ARG A 66 17.50 -2.08 -0.92
CA ARG A 66 18.55 -1.06 -0.80
C ARG A 66 18.59 -0.44 0.59
N SER A 67 17.45 -0.17 1.19
CA SER A 67 17.37 0.42 2.52
C SER A 67 17.87 -0.54 3.61
N LEU A 68 17.58 -1.84 3.47
CA LEU A 68 18.16 -2.88 4.34
C LEU A 68 19.69 -2.94 4.21
N GLU A 69 20.20 -2.97 2.98
CA GLU A 69 21.64 -3.05 2.71
C GLU A 69 22.37 -1.82 3.27
N GLU A 70 21.92 -0.62 2.97
CA GLU A 70 22.54 0.61 3.48
C GLU A 70 22.48 0.71 4.99
N THR A 71 21.38 0.28 5.61
CA THR A 71 21.25 0.22 7.07
C THR A 71 22.26 -0.77 7.65
N TYR A 72 22.39 -1.96 7.07
CA TYR A 72 23.38 -2.93 7.48
C TYR A 72 24.80 -2.39 7.37
N LEU A 73 25.19 -1.85 6.22
CA LEU A 73 26.53 -1.31 6.01
C LEU A 73 26.86 -0.15 6.96
N LYS A 74 25.87 0.70 7.25
CA LYS A 74 26.03 1.79 8.24
C LYS A 74 26.29 1.27 9.64
N LEU A 75 25.57 0.22 10.08
CA LEU A 75 25.67 -0.32 11.43
C LEU A 75 26.89 -1.24 11.61
N ALA A 76 27.22 -2.04 10.63
CA ALA A 76 28.31 -3.00 10.67
C ALA A 76 29.69 -2.34 10.42
N GLY A 77 29.75 -1.23 9.67
CA GLY A 77 30.99 -0.54 9.34
C GLY A 77 32.02 -1.51 8.75
N ASN A 78 33.21 -1.53 9.34
CA ASN A 78 34.30 -2.41 8.90
C ASN A 78 34.07 -3.91 9.17
N SER A 79 33.02 -4.27 9.93
CA SER A 79 32.62 -5.65 10.22
C SER A 79 31.61 -6.19 9.22
N ALA A 80 31.29 -5.42 8.17
CA ALA A 80 30.32 -5.84 7.16
C ALA A 80 30.76 -7.12 6.43
N ARG A 81 29.82 -8.07 6.31
CA ARG A 81 30.06 -9.38 5.68
C ARG A 81 29.22 -9.48 4.39
N ARG A 82 29.87 -9.95 3.32
CA ARG A 82 29.20 -10.16 2.02
C ARG A 82 28.03 -11.14 2.08
N GLU A 83 28.09 -12.12 2.98
CA GLU A 83 27.02 -13.08 3.20
C GLU A 83 25.71 -12.41 3.62
N VAL A 84 25.75 -11.38 4.50
CA VAL A 84 24.53 -10.67 4.93
C VAL A 84 23.93 -9.89 3.77
N VAL A 85 24.75 -9.26 2.93
CA VAL A 85 24.27 -8.56 1.73
C VAL A 85 23.58 -9.55 0.78
N LYS A 86 24.17 -10.73 0.57
CA LYS A 86 23.55 -11.79 -0.24
C LYS A 86 22.21 -12.26 0.33
N ASN A 87 22.11 -12.42 1.64
CA ASN A 87 20.83 -12.77 2.29
C ASN A 87 19.75 -11.70 2.09
N ILE A 88 20.14 -10.42 2.04
CA ILE A 88 19.22 -9.31 1.72
C ILE A 88 18.75 -9.42 0.26
N GLU A 89 19.64 -9.73 -0.68
CA GLU A 89 19.28 -9.93 -2.09
C GLU A 89 18.32 -11.11 -2.26
N GLU A 90 18.53 -12.21 -1.54
CA GLU A 90 17.64 -13.38 -1.53
C GLU A 90 16.26 -13.02 -0.95
N LEU A 91 16.20 -12.25 0.14
CA LEU A 91 14.96 -11.76 0.73
C LEU A 91 14.18 -10.86 -0.24
N VAL A 92 14.85 -9.95 -0.94
CA VAL A 92 14.25 -9.10 -1.98
C VAL A 92 13.62 -9.96 -3.08
N HIS A 93 14.36 -10.97 -3.56
CA HIS A 93 13.85 -11.87 -4.59
C HIS A 93 12.62 -12.68 -4.11
N GLU A 94 12.62 -13.13 -2.86
CA GLU A 94 11.47 -13.81 -2.25
C GLU A 94 10.24 -12.89 -2.20
N LEU A 95 10.39 -11.65 -1.73
CA LEU A 95 9.30 -10.67 -1.70
C LEU A 95 8.77 -10.35 -3.10
N GLU A 96 9.64 -10.16 -4.10
CA GLU A 96 9.24 -9.89 -5.49
C GLU A 96 8.45 -11.07 -6.11
N SER A 97 8.79 -12.29 -5.73
CA SER A 97 8.18 -13.51 -6.30
C SER A 97 6.93 -13.99 -5.56
N THR A 98 6.70 -13.51 -4.33
CA THR A 98 5.55 -13.92 -3.53
C THR A 98 4.23 -13.53 -4.20
N PRO A 99 3.30 -14.48 -4.43
CA PRO A 99 1.98 -14.15 -4.96
C PRO A 99 1.17 -13.31 -3.96
N PRO A 100 0.33 -12.37 -4.43
CA PRO A 100 -0.57 -11.63 -3.55
C PRO A 100 -1.49 -12.58 -2.77
N HIS A 101 -1.51 -12.46 -1.46
CA HIS A 101 -2.44 -13.19 -0.58
C HIS A 101 -3.74 -12.39 -0.48
N ILE A 102 -4.75 -12.77 -1.26
CA ILE A 102 -6.03 -12.07 -1.34
C ILE A 102 -6.74 -12.11 0.01
N LEU A 103 -7.22 -10.95 0.48
CA LEU A 103 -7.98 -10.84 1.72
C LEU A 103 -9.36 -11.52 1.61
N ASP A 104 -9.86 -11.99 2.75
CA ASP A 104 -11.09 -12.76 2.82
C ASP A 104 -12.32 -11.98 2.31
N GLY A 105 -13.10 -12.60 1.44
CA GLY A 105 -14.31 -12.04 0.87
C GLY A 105 -14.10 -10.97 -0.21
N VAL A 106 -12.85 -10.68 -0.62
CA VAL A 106 -12.55 -9.68 -1.65
C VAL A 106 -13.10 -10.08 -3.02
N PRO A 107 -12.86 -11.30 -3.56
CA PRO A 107 -13.34 -11.66 -4.90
C PRO A 107 -14.86 -11.58 -5.01
N GLU A 108 -15.59 -12.09 -4.03
CA GLU A 108 -17.07 -12.11 -4.01
C GLU A 108 -17.63 -10.69 -3.90
N THR A 109 -16.95 -9.83 -3.14
CA THR A 109 -17.36 -8.43 -2.98
C THR A 109 -17.11 -7.63 -4.24
N LEU A 110 -15.95 -7.81 -4.89
CA LEU A 110 -15.67 -7.19 -6.18
C LEU A 110 -16.65 -7.66 -7.27
N ALA A 111 -16.93 -8.97 -7.32
CA ALA A 111 -17.91 -9.53 -8.26
C ALA A 111 -19.32 -8.96 -8.07
N TYR A 112 -19.72 -8.69 -6.82
CA TYR A 112 -20.99 -8.02 -6.51
C TYR A 112 -20.95 -6.55 -6.93
N LEU A 113 -19.93 -5.80 -6.50
CA LEU A 113 -19.84 -4.36 -6.76
C LEU A 113 -19.73 -4.03 -8.26
N ALA A 114 -18.98 -4.82 -9.03
CA ALA A 114 -18.78 -4.60 -10.47
C ALA A 114 -20.08 -4.69 -11.28
N LYS A 115 -21.11 -5.40 -10.78
CA LYS A 115 -22.42 -5.47 -11.44
C LYS A 115 -23.22 -4.18 -11.33
N HIS A 116 -22.96 -3.39 -10.29
CA HIS A 116 -23.78 -2.23 -9.92
C HIS A 116 -23.04 -0.91 -10.03
N HIS A 117 -21.71 -0.92 -9.93
CA HIS A 117 -20.85 0.26 -9.82
C HIS A 117 -19.71 0.23 -10.82
N ARG A 118 -19.02 1.35 -10.99
CA ARG A 118 -17.76 1.43 -11.71
C ARG A 118 -16.64 1.22 -10.72
N LEU A 119 -15.77 0.27 -10.98
CA LEU A 119 -14.60 -0.01 -10.14
C LEU A 119 -13.34 0.39 -10.88
N ILE A 120 -12.50 1.16 -10.23
CA ILE A 120 -11.19 1.59 -10.73
C ILE A 120 -10.18 1.23 -9.65
N LEU A 121 -9.18 0.43 -9.99
CA LEU A 121 -8.06 0.18 -9.10
C LEU A 121 -7.16 1.43 -9.09
N LEU A 122 -6.84 1.95 -7.91
CA LEU A 122 -5.91 3.05 -7.75
C LEU A 122 -4.86 2.65 -6.72
N THR A 123 -3.69 2.24 -7.18
CA THR A 123 -2.59 1.82 -6.31
C THR A 123 -1.37 2.70 -6.47
N LYS A 124 -0.57 2.78 -5.42
CA LYS A 124 0.68 3.53 -5.37
C LYS A 124 1.87 2.59 -5.34
N GLY A 125 2.92 2.89 -6.09
CA GLY A 125 4.16 2.11 -6.04
C GLY A 125 4.97 2.15 -7.32
N GLU A 126 5.95 1.24 -7.40
CA GLU A 126 6.73 1.04 -8.61
C GLU A 126 5.84 0.41 -9.70
N PRO A 127 5.74 1.01 -10.90
CA PRO A 127 4.74 0.63 -11.90
C PRO A 127 4.81 -0.85 -12.33
N ALA A 128 6.01 -1.39 -12.58
CA ALA A 128 6.15 -2.77 -13.02
C ALA A 128 5.83 -3.76 -11.90
N GLU A 129 6.21 -3.45 -10.66
CA GLU A 129 5.91 -4.26 -9.49
C GLU A 129 4.39 -4.31 -9.23
N GLN A 130 3.72 -3.15 -9.22
CA GLN A 130 2.27 -3.10 -9.00
C GLN A 130 1.49 -3.77 -10.13
N ALA A 131 1.89 -3.56 -11.40
CA ALA A 131 1.28 -4.24 -12.53
C ALA A 131 1.38 -5.77 -12.41
N ALA A 132 2.55 -6.29 -12.02
CA ALA A 132 2.75 -7.72 -11.81
C ALA A 132 1.93 -8.27 -10.63
N LYS A 133 1.77 -7.51 -9.54
CA LYS A 133 0.88 -7.90 -8.43
C LYS A 133 -0.58 -7.98 -8.88
N VAL A 134 -1.06 -6.98 -9.61
CA VAL A 134 -2.43 -6.94 -10.14
C VAL A 134 -2.69 -8.12 -11.08
N GLU A 135 -1.76 -8.43 -11.98
CA GLU A 135 -1.87 -9.58 -12.87
C GLU A 135 -1.95 -10.90 -12.08
N ARG A 136 -1.01 -11.10 -11.16
CA ARG A 136 -0.95 -12.32 -10.34
C ARG A 136 -2.13 -12.47 -9.37
N SER A 137 -2.77 -11.39 -8.99
CA SER A 137 -3.96 -11.42 -8.12
C SER A 137 -5.19 -12.04 -8.80
N GLY A 138 -5.25 -12.00 -10.13
CA GLY A 138 -6.42 -12.42 -10.90
C GLY A 138 -7.65 -11.51 -10.73
N LEU A 139 -7.51 -10.36 -10.04
CA LEU A 139 -8.63 -9.46 -9.76
C LEU A 139 -8.88 -8.42 -10.87
N GLN A 140 -7.97 -8.31 -11.84
CA GLN A 140 -8.05 -7.38 -12.96
C GLN A 140 -9.44 -7.34 -13.66
N PRO A 141 -10.12 -8.48 -13.91
CA PRO A 141 -11.40 -8.46 -14.64
C PRO A 141 -12.54 -7.70 -13.95
N TYR A 142 -12.41 -7.40 -12.66
CA TYR A 142 -13.45 -6.64 -11.93
C TYR A 142 -13.35 -5.13 -12.14
N PHE A 143 -12.22 -4.63 -12.64
CA PHE A 143 -11.96 -3.21 -12.77
C PHE A 143 -12.12 -2.71 -14.19
N GLU A 144 -12.78 -1.54 -14.34
CA GLU A 144 -12.87 -0.82 -15.61
C GLU A 144 -11.51 -0.25 -16.05
N ALA A 145 -10.70 0.17 -15.07
CA ALA A 145 -9.36 0.71 -15.27
C ALA A 145 -8.44 0.39 -14.07
N ILE A 146 -7.15 0.39 -14.33
CA ILE A 146 -6.09 0.20 -13.35
C ILE A 146 -5.15 1.39 -13.47
N GLU A 147 -5.06 2.16 -12.40
CA GLU A 147 -4.20 3.34 -12.30
C GLU A 147 -3.11 3.09 -11.25
N ILE A 148 -1.88 3.09 -11.71
CA ILE A 148 -0.69 2.97 -10.88
C ILE A 148 -0.04 4.34 -10.82
N VAL A 149 0.08 4.91 -9.62
CA VAL A 149 0.57 6.26 -9.41
C VAL A 149 1.80 6.26 -8.51
N LEU A 150 2.62 7.29 -8.60
CA LEU A 150 3.77 7.45 -7.71
C LEU A 150 3.33 7.90 -6.31
N GLU A 151 2.34 8.80 -6.24
CA GLU A 151 1.77 9.29 -4.97
C GLU A 151 0.26 9.48 -5.08
N LYS A 152 -0.43 9.25 -3.96
CA LYS A 152 -1.87 9.49 -3.81
C LYS A 152 -2.09 10.77 -3.00
N GLU A 153 -1.95 11.90 -3.66
CA GLU A 153 -2.17 13.23 -3.11
C GLU A 153 -3.45 13.84 -3.70
N SER A 154 -3.93 14.95 -3.16
CA SER A 154 -5.16 15.61 -3.63
C SER A 154 -5.13 15.92 -5.13
N GLU A 155 -3.95 16.24 -5.70
CA GLU A 155 -3.76 16.46 -7.13
C GLU A 155 -4.03 15.17 -7.95
N THR A 156 -3.58 14.01 -7.46
CA THR A 156 -3.84 12.71 -8.08
C THR A 156 -5.35 12.43 -8.11
N TYR A 157 -6.05 12.65 -7.00
CA TYR A 157 -7.51 12.50 -6.96
C TYR A 157 -8.22 13.49 -7.88
N GLY A 158 -7.73 14.74 -8.00
CA GLY A 158 -8.22 15.70 -8.97
C GLY A 158 -8.14 15.18 -10.41
N ARG A 159 -6.99 14.63 -10.80
CA ARG A 159 -6.80 13.99 -12.11
C ARG A 159 -7.74 12.79 -12.33
N MET A 160 -7.92 11.93 -11.32
CA MET A 160 -8.85 10.80 -11.39
C MET A 160 -10.30 11.27 -11.61
N ILE A 161 -10.72 12.32 -10.89
CA ILE A 161 -12.05 12.91 -11.04
C ILE A 161 -12.29 13.38 -12.47
N GLU A 162 -11.34 14.09 -13.05
CA GLU A 162 -11.40 14.61 -14.43
C GLU A 162 -11.35 13.50 -15.47
N GLN A 163 -10.35 12.62 -15.39
CA GLN A 163 -10.10 11.54 -16.34
C GLN A 163 -11.31 10.59 -16.45
N PHE A 164 -11.86 10.19 -15.32
CA PHE A 164 -12.98 9.25 -15.26
C PHE A 164 -14.35 9.91 -15.16
N LYS A 165 -14.40 11.26 -15.21
CA LYS A 165 -15.63 12.05 -15.09
C LYS A 165 -16.44 11.66 -13.86
N ILE A 166 -15.78 11.58 -12.70
CA ILE A 166 -16.39 11.15 -11.45
C ILE A 166 -17.28 12.26 -10.89
N VAL A 167 -18.56 11.95 -10.70
CA VAL A 167 -19.46 12.81 -9.94
C VAL A 167 -19.11 12.71 -8.47
N LYS A 168 -18.55 13.76 -7.87
CA LYS A 168 -17.98 13.74 -6.51
C LYS A 168 -18.92 13.18 -5.45
N SER A 169 -20.21 13.54 -5.49
CA SER A 169 -21.22 13.00 -4.55
C SER A 169 -21.45 11.48 -4.66
N HIS A 170 -21.03 10.85 -5.77
CA HIS A 170 -21.13 9.42 -6.06
C HIS A 170 -19.76 8.76 -6.23
N GLY A 171 -18.68 9.53 -6.05
CA GLY A 171 -17.30 9.05 -6.07
C GLY A 171 -16.84 8.66 -4.67
N TRP A 172 -16.17 7.52 -4.56
CA TRP A 172 -15.65 7.00 -3.30
C TRP A 172 -14.23 6.52 -3.49
N MET A 173 -13.38 6.76 -2.49
CA MET A 173 -12.12 6.04 -2.31
C MET A 173 -12.29 5.00 -1.21
N VAL A 174 -11.86 3.79 -1.48
CA VAL A 174 -11.85 2.67 -0.52
C VAL A 174 -10.41 2.26 -0.27
N GLY A 175 -9.94 2.31 0.97
CA GLY A 175 -8.57 1.96 1.28
C GLY A 175 -8.27 1.88 2.77
N ASN A 176 -7.03 1.50 3.09
CA ASN A 176 -6.55 1.31 4.46
C ASN A 176 -5.62 2.42 4.96
N SER A 177 -5.21 3.35 4.09
CA SER A 177 -4.26 4.41 4.45
C SER A 177 -4.95 5.74 4.71
N PRO A 178 -4.95 6.26 5.96
CA PRO A 178 -5.41 7.61 6.22
C PRO A 178 -4.66 8.65 5.38
N ARG A 179 -3.33 8.50 5.23
CA ARG A 179 -2.47 9.45 4.53
C ARG A 179 -2.68 9.47 3.02
N SER A 180 -2.75 8.30 2.39
CA SER A 180 -2.76 8.19 0.93
C SER A 180 -4.16 8.01 0.35
N ASP A 181 -5.08 7.35 1.08
CA ASP A 181 -6.40 7.04 0.56
C ASP A 181 -7.46 8.01 1.07
N ILE A 182 -7.54 8.18 2.38
CA ILE A 182 -8.71 8.79 3.01
C ILE A 182 -8.65 10.31 2.98
N ASN A 183 -7.61 10.90 3.58
CA ASN A 183 -7.50 12.34 3.74
C ASN A 183 -7.46 13.07 2.39
N PRO A 184 -6.61 12.67 1.40
CA PRO A 184 -6.56 13.38 0.12
C PRO A 184 -7.81 13.18 -0.74
N ALA A 185 -8.52 12.03 -0.62
CA ALA A 185 -9.81 11.84 -1.28
C ALA A 185 -10.88 12.78 -0.73
N LEU A 186 -11.00 12.87 0.61
CA LEU A 186 -11.93 13.79 1.27
C LEU A 186 -11.62 15.26 0.96
N GLN A 187 -10.34 15.65 0.93
CA GLN A 187 -9.89 16.99 0.54
C GLN A 187 -10.25 17.32 -0.91
N SER A 188 -10.24 16.33 -1.80
CA SER A 188 -10.63 16.47 -3.22
C SER A 188 -12.14 16.51 -3.43
N GLY A 189 -12.92 16.31 -2.36
CA GLY A 189 -14.39 16.31 -2.38
C GLY A 189 -15.03 14.98 -2.74
N LEU A 190 -14.27 13.89 -2.77
CA LEU A 190 -14.79 12.53 -2.83
C LEU A 190 -15.25 12.08 -1.44
N ASN A 191 -16.07 11.04 -1.42
CA ASN A 191 -16.34 10.29 -0.21
C ASN A 191 -15.21 9.25 0.01
N ALA A 192 -15.09 8.74 1.23
CA ALA A 192 -14.11 7.72 1.57
C ALA A 192 -14.68 6.59 2.42
N VAL A 193 -14.16 5.39 2.20
CA VAL A 193 -14.35 4.22 3.07
C VAL A 193 -12.99 3.85 3.61
N PHE A 194 -12.83 3.99 4.91
CA PHE A 194 -11.64 3.57 5.63
C PHE A 194 -11.83 2.15 6.15
N ILE A 195 -10.93 1.25 5.75
CA ILE A 195 -10.87 -0.13 6.24
C ILE A 195 -9.52 -0.29 6.95
N PRO A 196 -9.48 -0.12 8.28
CA PRO A 196 -8.23 -0.22 9.02
C PRO A 196 -7.57 -1.58 8.83
N HIS A 197 -6.28 -1.60 8.54
CA HIS A 197 -5.49 -2.82 8.48
C HIS A 197 -4.44 -2.83 9.60
N SER A 198 -4.31 -3.96 10.31
CA SER A 198 -3.44 -4.06 11.50
C SER A 198 -1.96 -3.84 11.20
N ALA A 199 -1.53 -4.22 9.99
CA ALA A 199 -0.17 -4.05 9.51
C ALA A 199 0.02 -2.79 8.63
N THR A 200 -0.88 -1.80 8.70
CA THR A 200 -0.68 -0.55 7.94
C THR A 200 0.70 0.05 8.21
N TRP A 201 1.42 0.31 7.13
CA TRP A 201 2.79 0.83 7.18
C TRP A 201 2.89 2.13 7.99
N GLU A 202 3.94 2.26 8.80
CA GLU A 202 4.14 3.42 9.68
C GLU A 202 4.11 4.76 8.93
N LEU A 203 4.63 4.80 7.71
CA LEU A 203 4.64 6.00 6.87
C LEU A 203 3.27 6.34 6.24
N GLU A 204 2.31 5.43 6.29
CA GLU A 204 0.94 5.60 5.81
C GLU A 204 -0.04 5.98 6.93
N LYS A 205 0.40 5.92 8.19
CA LYS A 205 -0.40 6.32 9.33
C LYS A 205 -0.46 7.84 9.45
N SER A 206 -1.65 8.35 9.63
CA SER A 206 -1.93 9.74 10.02
C SER A 206 -3.28 9.81 10.74
N GLU A 207 -3.57 10.93 11.38
CA GLU A 207 -4.90 11.19 11.89
C GLU A 207 -5.89 11.34 10.72
N LEU A 208 -7.13 10.91 10.95
CA LEU A 208 -8.20 11.12 9.99
C LEU A 208 -8.60 12.60 10.00
N GLU A 209 -8.56 13.22 8.84
CA GLU A 209 -8.90 14.62 8.67
C GLU A 209 -10.36 14.77 8.20
N SER A 210 -10.99 15.87 8.57
CA SER A 210 -12.29 16.23 8.04
C SER A 210 -12.17 16.78 6.62
N GLY A 211 -13.10 16.40 5.77
CA GLY A 211 -13.22 16.92 4.40
C GLY A 211 -14.67 17.23 4.05
N THR A 212 -14.94 17.54 2.79
CA THR A 212 -16.30 17.83 2.31
C THR A 212 -17.10 16.57 1.97
N GLY A 213 -16.43 15.43 1.79
CA GLY A 213 -17.03 14.14 1.52
C GLY A 213 -17.49 13.41 2.79
N ARG A 214 -18.25 12.33 2.58
CA ARG A 214 -18.66 11.45 3.67
C ARG A 214 -17.55 10.43 3.95
N LEU A 215 -17.35 10.12 5.22
CA LEU A 215 -16.46 9.05 5.66
C LEU A 215 -17.28 7.90 6.25
N LEU A 216 -17.02 6.69 5.75
CA LEU A 216 -17.44 5.43 6.36
C LEU A 216 -16.21 4.72 6.92
N ILE A 217 -16.37 4.06 8.06
CA ILE A 217 -15.34 3.19 8.64
C ILE A 217 -15.93 1.78 8.72
N LEU A 218 -15.30 0.83 8.05
CA LEU A 218 -15.73 -0.55 7.99
C LEU A 218 -14.63 -1.46 8.54
N ALA A 219 -15.01 -2.58 9.15
CA ALA A 219 -14.06 -3.52 9.71
C ALA A 219 -13.42 -4.44 8.64
N ALA A 220 -14.10 -4.65 7.51
CA ALA A 220 -13.62 -5.53 6.45
C ALA A 220 -14.17 -5.14 5.08
N PHE A 221 -13.45 -5.47 4.02
CA PHE A 221 -13.83 -5.20 2.63
C PHE A 221 -15.20 -5.78 2.26
N ARG A 222 -15.54 -6.96 2.76
CA ARG A 222 -16.83 -7.62 2.51
C ARG A 222 -18.05 -6.81 2.97
N GLU A 223 -17.90 -5.88 3.91
CA GLU A 223 -19.00 -5.04 4.41
C GLU A 223 -19.49 -4.02 3.38
N LEU A 224 -18.66 -3.72 2.36
CA LEU A 224 -19.06 -2.84 1.25
C LEU A 224 -20.37 -3.26 0.61
N ARG A 225 -20.68 -4.58 0.54
CA ARG A 225 -21.95 -5.09 -0.03
C ARG A 225 -23.21 -4.62 0.70
N SER A 226 -23.08 -4.15 1.94
CA SER A 226 -24.21 -3.63 2.73
C SER A 226 -24.42 -2.12 2.54
N HIS A 227 -23.48 -1.46 1.88
CA HIS A 227 -23.47 0.01 1.70
C HIS A 227 -23.61 0.43 0.23
N PHE A 228 -23.28 -0.50 -0.69
CA PHE A 228 -23.28 -0.29 -2.13
C PHE A 228 -24.07 -1.40 -2.90
#